data_54fb0a09e7329b48ebd23460c5bd25b9
#
_entry.id   54fb0a09e7329b48ebd23460c5bd25b9
#
_cell.length_a   1.000
_cell.length_b   1.000
_cell.length_c   1.000
_cell.angle_alpha   90.00
_cell.angle_beta   90.00
_cell.angle_gamma   90.00
#
_symmetry.space_group_name_H-M   'P 1'
#
loop_
_entity.id
_entity.type
_entity.pdbx_description
1 polymer ?
#
loop_
_entity_poly.entity_id
_entity_poly.type
_entity_poly.pdbx_seq_one_letter_code
_entity_poly.pdbx_strand_id
1 'polypeptide(L)'
;MEKLKVFSNFGFGFDMDVIEPCELYVDKIPTTPKNSVRFLWVIEPDEVSKMKQRIIDNHDKYDFILAYDTDILSKCKNSILFPYGTTWIKDFDFTKEKEYSITSIVGGKKMCSNHPLRHLLIDKVNDVTNIPVNLYNSVNKPYVG
;
A
#
# COMPACT_ATOMS: atom_id res chain seq x y z
N MET A 1 21.11 2.97 20.21
CA MET A 1 20.16 2.79 19.09
C MET A 1 19.32 4.05 18.99
N GLU A 2 19.06 4.50 17.79
CA GLU A 2 18.22 5.69 17.55
C GLU A 2 16.85 5.27 17.03
N LYS A 3 15.87 6.13 17.12
CA LYS A 3 14.55 5.88 16.55
C LYS A 3 14.54 6.22 15.06
N LEU A 4 13.91 5.35 14.25
CA LEU A 4 13.65 5.62 12.83
C LEU A 4 12.80 6.89 12.69
N LYS A 5 13.28 7.86 11.91
CA LYS A 5 12.49 9.06 11.58
C LYS A 5 11.60 8.77 10.38
N VAL A 6 10.29 8.86 10.56
CA VAL A 6 9.30 8.60 9.51
C VAL A 6 8.62 9.90 9.07
N PHE A 7 8.60 10.14 7.77
CA PHE A 7 7.95 11.28 7.12
C PHE A 7 6.89 10.76 6.15
N SER A 8 5.62 10.97 6.44
CA SER A 8 4.52 10.48 5.63
C SER A 8 3.51 11.57 5.31
N ASN A 9 2.90 11.49 4.12
CA ASN A 9 1.76 12.33 3.76
C ASN A 9 0.44 11.80 4.34
N PHE A 10 0.40 10.53 4.76
CA PHE A 10 -0.82 9.84 5.18
C PHE A 10 -0.83 9.46 6.66
N GLY A 11 0.09 9.99 7.47
CA GLY A 11 0.15 9.74 8.90
C GLY A 11 0.71 8.35 9.30
N PHE A 12 1.38 7.65 8.39
CA PHE A 12 2.08 6.42 8.75
C PHE A 12 3.21 6.71 9.73
N GLY A 13 3.34 5.90 10.76
CA GLY A 13 4.41 5.93 11.72
C GLY A 13 4.87 4.51 12.07
N PHE A 14 6.17 4.38 12.32
CA PHE A 14 6.76 3.12 12.78
C PHE A 14 7.58 3.42 14.03
N ASP A 15 7.38 2.64 15.07
CA ASP A 15 8.23 2.67 16.26
C ASP A 15 9.28 1.56 16.11
N MET A 16 10.41 1.93 15.53
CA MET A 16 11.51 1.01 15.23
C MET A 16 12.83 1.63 15.66
N ASP A 17 13.64 0.85 16.35
CA ASP A 17 15.02 1.20 16.66
C ASP A 17 15.92 0.87 15.46
N VAL A 18 16.86 1.75 15.18
CA VAL A 18 17.85 1.60 14.11
C VAL A 18 19.27 1.72 14.67
N ILE A 19 20.22 1.04 14.03
CA ILE A 19 21.63 1.05 14.47
C ILE A 19 22.28 2.38 14.08
N GLU A 20 21.96 2.89 12.90
CA GLU A 20 22.48 4.16 12.37
C GLU A 20 21.33 5.12 12.03
N PRO A 21 21.57 6.44 12.08
CA PRO A 21 20.57 7.42 11.74
C PRO A 21 20.06 7.23 10.30
N CYS A 22 18.76 6.99 10.15
CA CYS A 22 18.13 6.92 8.84
C CYS A 22 16.74 7.57 8.86
N GLU A 23 16.28 7.91 7.66
CA GLU A 23 15.00 8.56 7.42
C GLU A 23 14.18 7.70 6.46
N LEU A 24 12.92 7.43 6.80
CA LEU A 24 11.96 6.77 5.92
C LEU A 24 10.91 7.78 5.47
N TYR A 25 10.84 7.99 4.19
CA TYR A 25 9.80 8.79 3.53
C TYR A 25 8.75 7.87 2.95
N VAL A 26 7.48 8.14 3.22
CA VAL A 26 6.36 7.37 2.68
C VAL A 26 5.55 8.28 1.77
N ASP A 27 5.59 8.01 0.48
CA ASP A 27 4.96 8.83 -0.59
C ASP A 27 5.24 10.33 -0.43
N LYS A 28 6.48 10.71 -0.08
CA LYS A 28 6.84 12.08 0.25
C LYS A 28 8.25 12.44 -0.24
N ILE A 29 8.41 13.64 -0.79
CA ILE A 29 9.70 14.16 -1.22
C ILE A 29 10.38 14.91 -0.06
N PRO A 30 11.68 14.65 0.22
CA PRO A 30 12.44 15.39 1.21
C PRO A 30 12.58 16.86 0.83
N THR A 31 12.44 17.73 1.82
CA THR A 31 12.64 19.19 1.66
C THR A 31 13.90 19.69 2.35
N THR A 32 14.55 18.86 3.14
CA THR A 32 15.77 19.17 3.90
C THR A 32 17.02 18.65 3.20
N PRO A 33 18.20 19.23 3.43
CA PRO A 33 19.47 18.67 3.00
C PRO A 33 19.66 17.24 3.51
N LYS A 34 20.35 16.41 2.72
CA LYS A 34 20.62 15.02 3.07
C LYS A 34 21.77 14.95 4.07
N ASN A 35 21.53 14.38 5.24
CA ASN A 35 22.51 14.17 6.32
C ASN A 35 22.43 12.76 6.95
N SER A 36 21.62 11.87 6.38
CA SER A 36 21.41 10.51 6.84
C SER A 36 21.07 9.61 5.64
N VAL A 37 21.05 8.30 5.84
CA VAL A 37 20.55 7.36 4.83
C VAL A 37 19.05 7.56 4.67
N ARG A 38 18.60 7.69 3.43
CA ARG A 38 17.19 7.95 3.10
C ARG A 38 16.57 6.82 2.31
N PHE A 39 15.48 6.33 2.83
CA PHE A 39 14.59 5.41 2.16
C PHE A 39 13.32 6.13 1.72
N LEU A 40 12.86 5.84 0.50
CA LEU A 40 11.50 6.12 0.08
C LEU A 40 10.73 4.80 0.03
N TRP A 41 9.53 4.78 0.58
CA TRP A 41 8.59 3.70 0.39
C TRP A 41 7.37 4.21 -0.35
N VAL A 42 7.15 3.68 -1.54
CA VAL A 42 6.02 4.00 -2.40
C VAL A 42 4.90 3.02 -2.08
N ILE A 43 3.83 3.50 -1.47
CA ILE A 43 2.69 2.68 -1.03
C ILE A 43 1.46 2.97 -1.88
N GLU A 44 1.12 4.25 -2.05
CA GLU A 44 -0.09 4.62 -2.76
C GLU A 44 0.12 4.59 -4.29
N PRO A 45 -0.87 4.08 -5.04
CA PRO A 45 -0.83 4.17 -6.49
C PRO A 45 -0.79 5.63 -6.97
N ASP A 46 -0.21 5.85 -8.15
CA ASP A 46 -0.08 7.22 -8.69
C ASP A 46 -1.43 7.91 -8.91
N GLU A 47 -2.49 7.16 -9.19
CA GLU A 47 -3.84 7.71 -9.28
C GLU A 47 -4.32 8.40 -8.00
N VAL A 48 -3.79 7.98 -6.84
CA VAL A 48 -4.10 8.54 -5.52
C VAL A 48 -3.06 9.59 -5.12
N SER A 49 -1.79 9.21 -5.14
CA SER A 49 -0.70 10.04 -4.61
C SER A 49 -0.29 11.19 -5.52
N LYS A 50 -0.42 11.00 -6.86
CA LYS A 50 0.09 11.90 -7.90
C LYS A 50 1.60 12.18 -7.75
N MET A 51 2.35 11.17 -7.27
CA MET A 51 3.75 11.35 -6.90
C MET A 51 4.75 10.71 -7.88
N LYS A 52 4.32 9.83 -8.80
CA LYS A 52 5.21 9.06 -9.66
C LYS A 52 6.26 9.93 -10.37
N GLN A 53 5.83 10.91 -11.14
CA GLN A 53 6.76 11.76 -11.89
C GLN A 53 7.67 12.54 -10.95
N ARG A 54 7.14 13.06 -9.84
CA ARG A 54 7.93 13.78 -8.84
C ARG A 54 8.99 12.91 -8.18
N ILE A 55 8.70 11.63 -7.95
CA ILE A 55 9.67 10.65 -7.42
C ILE A 55 10.77 10.44 -8.46
N ILE A 56 10.43 10.20 -9.72
CA ILE A 56 11.39 10.02 -10.80
C ILE A 56 12.31 11.23 -10.93
N ASP A 57 11.78 12.44 -10.90
CA ASP A 57 12.53 13.67 -11.03
C ASP A 57 13.42 13.99 -9.80
N ASN A 58 13.18 13.35 -8.67
CA ASN A 58 13.90 13.59 -7.41
C ASN A 58 14.48 12.30 -6.82
N HIS A 59 14.69 11.26 -7.63
CA HIS A 59 15.16 9.97 -7.15
C HIS A 59 16.54 10.01 -6.49
N ASP A 60 17.39 10.95 -6.87
CA ASP A 60 18.72 11.20 -6.33
C ASP A 60 18.73 11.69 -4.87
N LYS A 61 17.57 12.15 -4.36
CA LYS A 61 17.42 12.56 -2.97
C LYS A 61 17.35 11.38 -1.99
N TYR A 62 17.24 10.16 -2.51
CA TYR A 62 17.15 8.92 -1.70
C TYR A 62 18.33 8.02 -1.99
N ASP A 63 18.70 7.21 -1.01
CA ASP A 63 19.64 6.11 -1.21
C ASP A 63 18.93 4.88 -1.76
N PHE A 64 17.71 4.62 -1.28
CA PHE A 64 16.90 3.48 -1.71
C PHE A 64 15.45 3.88 -1.91
N ILE A 65 14.85 3.38 -2.98
CA ILE A 65 13.43 3.55 -3.28
C ILE A 65 12.77 2.16 -3.30
N LEU A 66 11.92 1.90 -2.33
CA LEU A 66 11.13 0.68 -2.24
C LEU A 66 9.82 0.90 -3.00
N ALA A 67 9.65 0.28 -4.15
CA ALA A 67 8.53 0.51 -5.04
C ALA A 67 8.03 -0.77 -5.69
N TYR A 68 6.79 -0.73 -6.17
CA TYR A 68 6.17 -1.78 -7.00
C TYR A 68 5.80 -1.27 -8.40
N ASP A 69 5.86 0.04 -8.61
CA ASP A 69 5.53 0.67 -9.89
C ASP A 69 6.66 0.44 -10.91
N THR A 70 6.31 -0.09 -12.07
CA THR A 70 7.27 -0.48 -13.11
C THR A 70 8.00 0.70 -13.75
N ASP A 71 7.37 1.88 -13.82
CA ASP A 71 8.03 3.08 -14.34
C ASP A 71 9.12 3.58 -13.38
N ILE A 72 8.83 3.60 -12.07
CA ILE A 72 9.81 3.95 -11.05
C ILE A 72 10.97 2.96 -11.07
N LEU A 73 10.66 1.64 -11.11
CA LEU A 73 11.68 0.59 -11.12
C LEU A 73 12.58 0.67 -12.36
N SER A 74 12.05 1.05 -13.51
CA SER A 74 12.84 1.15 -14.74
C SER A 74 13.67 2.43 -14.86
N LYS A 75 13.22 3.54 -14.25
CA LYS A 75 13.82 4.87 -14.41
C LYS A 75 14.71 5.30 -13.24
N CYS A 76 14.52 4.73 -12.06
CA CYS A 76 15.31 5.07 -10.87
C CYS A 76 16.30 3.95 -10.56
N LYS A 77 17.59 4.20 -10.75
CA LYS A 77 18.67 3.21 -10.55
C LYS A 77 18.77 2.67 -9.12
N ASN A 78 18.35 3.47 -8.15
CA ASN A 78 18.34 3.16 -6.72
C ASN A 78 17.00 2.57 -6.25
N SER A 79 16.15 2.13 -7.16
CA SER A 79 14.88 1.48 -6.84
C SER A 79 15.02 -0.02 -6.69
N ILE A 80 14.23 -0.58 -5.78
CA ILE A 80 14.16 -2.00 -5.45
C ILE A 80 12.70 -2.41 -5.51
N LEU A 81 12.41 -3.54 -6.19
CA LEU A 81 11.07 -4.10 -6.18
C LEU A 81 10.71 -4.52 -4.75
N PHE A 82 9.72 -3.86 -4.21
CA PHE A 82 9.20 -4.11 -2.86
C PHE A 82 7.66 -4.19 -2.92
N PRO A 83 7.10 -5.35 -3.26
CA PRO A 83 5.68 -5.58 -3.15
C PRO A 83 5.32 -5.57 -1.67
N TYR A 84 4.55 -4.59 -1.24
CA TYR A 84 4.11 -4.56 0.14
C TYR A 84 2.79 -5.31 0.30
N GLY A 85 2.68 -5.98 1.41
CA GLY A 85 1.44 -6.61 1.84
C GLY A 85 1.44 -6.71 3.36
N THR A 86 0.28 -6.56 3.94
CA THR A 86 0.09 -6.70 5.38
C THR A 86 -1.27 -7.30 5.68
N THR A 87 -1.42 -7.84 6.87
CA THR A 87 -2.73 -8.21 7.39
C THR A 87 -3.13 -7.28 8.52
N TRP A 88 -4.37 -6.86 8.51
CA TRP A 88 -5.00 -6.12 9.60
C TRP A 88 -5.58 -7.05 10.67
N ILE A 89 -5.53 -8.37 10.40
CA ILE A 89 -6.04 -9.39 11.32
C ILE A 89 -5.00 -9.58 12.42
N LYS A 90 -5.39 -9.25 13.65
CA LYS A 90 -4.64 -9.57 14.85
C LYS A 90 -5.04 -10.99 15.30
N ASP A 91 -4.12 -11.69 15.94
CA ASP A 91 -4.36 -13.02 16.53
C ASP A 91 -4.91 -14.04 15.49
N PHE A 92 -4.27 -14.09 14.33
CA PHE A 92 -4.69 -14.97 13.25
C PHE A 92 -4.55 -16.44 13.65
N ASP A 93 -5.69 -17.15 13.72
CA ASP A 93 -5.74 -18.58 14.02
C ASP A 93 -5.75 -19.40 12.74
N PHE A 94 -4.63 -20.04 12.43
CA PHE A 94 -4.49 -20.93 11.26
C PHE A 94 -5.19 -22.26 11.43
N THR A 95 -5.59 -22.65 12.64
CA THR A 95 -6.24 -23.93 12.93
C THR A 95 -7.74 -23.85 12.75
N LYS A 96 -8.31 -22.65 12.69
CA LYS A 96 -9.73 -22.43 12.51
C LYS A 96 -10.21 -23.00 11.18
N GLU A 97 -11.23 -23.84 11.23
CA GLU A 97 -11.88 -24.38 10.04
C GLU A 97 -12.40 -23.24 9.15
N LYS A 98 -12.18 -23.38 7.85
CA LYS A 98 -12.57 -22.37 6.86
C LYS A 98 -13.69 -22.92 6.00
N GLU A 99 -14.69 -22.10 5.75
CA GLU A 99 -15.73 -22.40 4.79
C GLU A 99 -15.19 -22.31 3.35
N TYR A 100 -15.66 -23.18 2.49
CA TYR A 100 -15.39 -23.10 1.06
C TYR A 100 -16.24 -21.98 0.45
N SER A 101 -15.74 -20.75 0.53
CA SER A 101 -16.44 -19.58 0.05
C SER A 101 -15.46 -18.51 -0.45
N ILE A 102 -15.97 -17.58 -1.25
CA ILE A 102 -15.26 -16.35 -1.65
C ILE A 102 -15.78 -15.20 -0.78
N THR A 103 -14.87 -14.47 -0.16
CA THR A 103 -15.24 -13.26 0.58
C THR A 103 -14.65 -12.02 -0.11
N SER A 104 -15.46 -11.02 -0.34
CA SER A 104 -15.00 -9.74 -0.89
C SER A 104 -15.56 -8.58 -0.07
N ILE A 105 -14.66 -7.66 0.30
CA ILE A 105 -15.02 -6.40 0.97
C ILE A 105 -14.84 -5.27 -0.03
N VAL A 106 -15.95 -4.63 -0.40
CA VAL A 106 -15.95 -3.57 -1.41
C VAL A 106 -16.19 -2.22 -0.75
N GLY A 107 -15.15 -1.41 -0.71
CA GLY A 107 -15.26 -0.01 -0.25
C GLY A 107 -15.94 0.87 -1.28
N GLY A 108 -16.59 1.96 -0.84
CA GLY A 108 -17.27 2.93 -1.70
C GLY A 108 -16.37 3.83 -2.55
N LYS A 109 -15.03 3.71 -2.41
CA LYS A 109 -14.07 4.55 -3.14
C LYS A 109 -14.09 4.25 -4.64
N LYS A 110 -14.05 5.31 -5.46
CA LYS A 110 -14.05 5.27 -6.95
C LYS A 110 -12.91 6.12 -7.55
N MET A 111 -11.84 6.34 -6.81
CA MET A 111 -10.79 7.30 -7.16
C MET A 111 -9.80 6.77 -8.21
N CYS A 112 -9.61 5.45 -8.31
CA CYS A 112 -8.69 4.82 -9.24
C CYS A 112 -9.42 4.16 -10.39
N SER A 113 -8.76 4.03 -11.55
CA SER A 113 -9.32 3.43 -12.77
C SER A 113 -9.86 2.00 -12.55
N ASN A 114 -9.25 1.24 -11.66
CA ASN A 114 -9.65 -0.14 -11.35
C ASN A 114 -10.71 -0.26 -10.24
N HIS A 115 -11.08 0.82 -9.57
CA HIS A 115 -12.13 0.79 -8.55
C HIS A 115 -13.51 0.34 -9.09
N PRO A 116 -13.92 0.73 -10.31
CA PRO A 116 -15.18 0.26 -10.89
C PRO A 116 -15.29 -1.25 -11.01
N LEU A 117 -14.17 -1.97 -11.22
CA LEU A 117 -14.18 -3.44 -11.36
C LEU A 117 -14.74 -4.15 -10.12
N ARG A 118 -14.43 -3.65 -8.92
CA ARG A 118 -14.96 -4.24 -7.68
C ARG A 118 -16.47 -3.99 -7.51
N HIS A 119 -16.99 -2.91 -8.07
CA HIS A 119 -18.44 -2.65 -8.08
C HIS A 119 -19.15 -3.51 -9.13
N LEU A 120 -18.54 -3.72 -10.30
CA LEU A 120 -19.05 -4.65 -11.30
C LEU A 120 -19.12 -6.09 -10.76
N LEU A 121 -18.17 -6.50 -9.93
CA LEU A 121 -18.19 -7.82 -9.29
C LEU A 121 -19.45 -8.02 -8.44
N ILE A 122 -19.93 -6.98 -7.72
CA ILE A 122 -21.14 -7.08 -6.90
C ILE A 122 -22.35 -7.46 -7.76
N ASP A 123 -22.45 -6.86 -8.95
CA ASP A 123 -23.60 -7.07 -9.85
C ASP A 123 -23.51 -8.40 -10.61
N LYS A 124 -22.31 -8.93 -10.80
CA LYS A 124 -22.04 -10.05 -11.70
C LYS A 124 -21.51 -11.32 -11.02
N VAL A 125 -21.33 -11.31 -9.70
CA VAL A 125 -20.68 -12.43 -9.01
C VAL A 125 -21.41 -13.76 -9.20
N ASN A 126 -22.73 -13.77 -9.21
CA ASN A 126 -23.52 -14.97 -9.39
C ASN A 126 -23.49 -15.51 -10.83
N ASP A 127 -23.07 -14.67 -11.78
CA ASP A 127 -22.93 -15.05 -13.21
C ASP A 127 -21.57 -15.73 -13.48
N VAL A 128 -20.57 -15.56 -12.57
CA VAL A 128 -19.20 -16.01 -12.83
C VAL A 128 -18.75 -17.17 -11.94
N THR A 129 -19.50 -17.53 -10.90
CA THR A 129 -19.13 -18.65 -10.01
C THR A 129 -20.33 -19.29 -9.34
N ASN A 130 -20.22 -20.62 -9.11
CA ASN A 130 -21.17 -21.38 -8.28
C ASN A 130 -20.68 -21.51 -6.83
N ILE A 131 -19.51 -20.96 -6.50
CA ILE A 131 -18.99 -20.94 -5.14
C ILE A 131 -19.77 -19.90 -4.34
N PRO A 132 -20.19 -20.19 -3.10
CA PRO A 132 -20.84 -19.19 -2.24
C PRO A 132 -19.97 -17.93 -2.10
N VAL A 133 -20.56 -16.77 -2.31
CA VAL A 133 -19.84 -15.49 -2.24
C VAL A 133 -20.42 -14.60 -1.14
N ASN A 134 -19.57 -14.24 -0.20
CA ASN A 134 -19.87 -13.29 0.86
C ASN A 134 -19.40 -11.89 0.46
N LEU A 135 -20.33 -11.04 0.03
CA LEU A 135 -20.04 -9.66 -0.33
C LEU A 135 -20.36 -8.72 0.84
N TYR A 136 -19.36 -7.97 1.25
CA TYR A 136 -19.49 -6.91 2.25
C TYR A 136 -19.21 -5.57 1.62
N ASN A 137 -19.95 -4.54 1.99
CA ASN A 137 -19.70 -3.19 1.54
C ASN A 137 -19.90 -2.19 2.70
N SER A 138 -19.34 -1.01 2.55
CA SER A 138 -19.35 0.01 3.59
C SER A 138 -20.72 0.66 3.84
N VAL A 139 -21.72 0.36 3.03
CA VAL A 139 -23.05 1.01 3.09
C VAL A 139 -24.12 0.04 3.58
N ASN A 140 -24.31 -1.08 2.86
CA ASN A 140 -25.50 -1.92 3.04
C ASN A 140 -25.21 -3.19 3.86
N LYS A 141 -24.00 -3.70 3.83
CA LYS A 141 -23.57 -4.89 4.56
C LYS A 141 -22.15 -4.68 5.08
N PRO A 142 -21.96 -3.93 6.16
CA PRO A 142 -20.62 -3.71 6.73
C PRO A 142 -20.04 -5.05 7.20
N TYR A 143 -18.74 -5.20 7.03
CA TYR A 143 -18.01 -6.29 7.63
C TYR A 143 -17.90 -6.02 9.14
N VAL A 144 -18.37 -6.98 9.92
CA VAL A 144 -18.24 -7.00 11.38
C VAL A 144 -17.37 -8.21 11.68
N GLY A 145 -16.06 -7.96 11.80
CA GLY A 145 -15.05 -8.98 12.11
C GLY A 145 -15.03 -9.40 13.57
#